data_de44148783d6135e89ded439e030b703
#
_entry.id   de44148783d6135e89ded439e030b703
#
_cell.length_a   1.000
_cell.length_b   1.000
_cell.length_c   1.000
_cell.angle_alpha   90.00
_cell.angle_beta   90.00
_cell.angle_gamma   90.00
#
_symmetry.space_group_name_H-M   'P 1'
#
loop_
_entity.id
_entity.type
_entity.pdbx_description
1 polymer ?
#
loop_
_entity_poly.entity_id
_entity_poly.type
_entity_poly.pdbx_seq_one_letter_code
_entity_poly.pdbx_strand_id
1 'polypeptide(L)'
;IEGGGPLAIDPLDSAKRELQEEVGLTADSYELLLEMDLSNSVSDEKALIYVAKGLNHVINNPDDTEVLDVVKKPFSEVLRMVMKGEITDSMSVAGILKLAYKRDIIKNK
;
A
#
# COMPACT_ATOMS: atom_id res chain seq x y z
N ILE A 1 1.74 -3.94 -0.36
CA ILE A 1 2.47 -2.68 -0.20
C ILE A 1 3.73 -2.76 -1.02
N GLU A 2 3.85 -1.85 -1.93
CA GLU A 2 4.99 -1.76 -2.82
C GLU A 2 5.77 -0.50 -2.54
N GLY A 3 7.06 -0.56 -2.67
CA GLY A 3 7.91 0.57 -2.39
C GLY A 3 9.09 0.64 -3.32
N GLY A 4 9.61 1.83 -3.44
CA GLY A 4 10.84 2.07 -4.17
C GLY A 4 10.64 2.44 -5.63
N GLY A 5 11.31 3.45 -6.01
CA GLY A 5 11.42 3.93 -7.39
C GLY A 5 12.60 4.87 -7.46
N PRO A 6 13.06 5.20 -8.67
CA PRO A 6 14.13 6.17 -8.83
C PRO A 6 13.75 7.51 -8.21
N LEU A 7 14.71 8.18 -7.59
CA LEU A 7 14.48 9.46 -6.90
C LEU A 7 13.94 10.56 -7.82
N ALA A 8 14.11 10.41 -9.14
CA ALA A 8 13.66 11.41 -10.10
C ALA A 8 12.21 11.24 -10.51
N ILE A 9 11.52 10.20 -10.06
CA ILE A 9 10.13 9.91 -10.41
C ILE A 9 9.24 10.29 -9.25
N ASP A 10 8.10 10.93 -9.55
CA ASP A 10 7.08 11.24 -8.55
C ASP A 10 6.66 9.95 -7.82
N PRO A 11 6.73 9.93 -6.48
CA PRO A 11 6.34 8.75 -5.71
C PRO A 11 4.93 8.24 -6.02
N LEU A 12 3.98 9.13 -6.27
CA LEU A 12 2.62 8.72 -6.63
C LEU A 12 2.59 7.99 -7.97
N ASP A 13 3.31 8.51 -8.96
CA ASP A 13 3.39 7.86 -10.27
C ASP A 13 4.05 6.48 -10.17
N SER A 14 5.06 6.35 -9.33
CA SER A 14 5.69 5.04 -9.06
C SER A 14 4.70 4.07 -8.42
N ALA A 15 3.92 4.53 -7.45
CA ALA A 15 2.92 3.69 -6.78
C ALA A 15 1.85 3.21 -7.76
N LYS A 16 1.36 4.10 -8.62
CA LYS A 16 0.38 3.74 -9.65
C LYS A 16 0.93 2.69 -10.61
N ARG A 17 2.16 2.89 -11.06
CA ARG A 17 2.78 1.95 -12.00
C ARG A 17 3.00 0.58 -11.36
N GLU A 18 3.49 0.55 -10.13
CA GLU A 18 3.73 -0.70 -9.43
C GLU A 18 2.44 -1.46 -9.15
N LEU A 19 1.37 -0.76 -8.78
CA LEU A 19 0.07 -1.39 -8.58
C LEU A 19 -0.39 -2.07 -9.87
N GLN A 20 -0.24 -1.40 -11.00
CA GLN A 20 -0.63 -1.97 -12.28
C GLN A 20 0.27 -3.13 -12.70
N GLU A 21 1.58 -2.95 -12.62
CA GLU A 21 2.54 -3.95 -13.09
C GLU A 21 2.56 -5.21 -12.23
N GLU A 22 2.48 -5.05 -10.92
CA GLU A 22 2.66 -6.16 -9.99
C GLU A 22 1.34 -6.82 -9.59
N VAL A 23 0.28 -6.03 -9.48
CA VAL A 23 -1.01 -6.52 -8.98
C VAL A 23 -2.06 -6.59 -10.08
N GLY A 24 -1.87 -5.89 -11.18
CA GLY A 24 -2.85 -5.84 -12.27
C GLY A 24 -4.06 -4.98 -11.96
N LEU A 25 -3.88 -3.95 -11.15
CA LEU A 25 -4.96 -3.05 -10.77
C LEU A 25 -4.62 -1.60 -11.07
N THR A 26 -5.66 -0.83 -11.39
CA THR A 26 -5.61 0.64 -11.35
C THR A 26 -6.67 1.10 -10.35
N ALA A 27 -6.61 2.36 -9.96
CA ALA A 27 -7.56 2.91 -9.00
C ALA A 27 -8.07 4.26 -9.48
N ASP A 28 -9.30 4.57 -9.09
CA ASP A 28 -9.91 5.87 -9.43
C ASP A 28 -9.31 7.01 -8.61
N SER A 29 -8.86 6.72 -7.40
CA SER A 29 -8.25 7.73 -6.55
C SER A 29 -7.14 7.14 -5.69
N TYR A 30 -6.17 8.01 -5.36
CA TYR A 30 -5.06 7.68 -4.48
C TYR A 30 -4.94 8.78 -3.44
N GLU A 31 -4.91 8.39 -2.19
CA GLU A 31 -4.77 9.33 -1.08
C GLU A 31 -3.53 8.99 -0.28
N LEU A 32 -2.68 9.99 -0.03
CA LEU A 32 -1.53 9.78 0.83
C LEU A 32 -2.01 9.55 2.26
N LEU A 33 -1.73 8.38 2.78
CA LEU A 33 -2.12 7.99 4.12
C LEU A 33 -1.04 8.32 5.15
N LEU A 34 0.21 8.05 4.81
CA LEU A 34 1.29 8.06 5.77
C LEU A 34 2.62 8.33 5.07
N GLU A 35 3.40 9.21 5.64
CA GLU A 35 4.80 9.40 5.28
C GLU A 35 5.64 9.07 6.49
N MET A 36 6.65 8.22 6.33
CA MET A 36 7.48 7.80 7.45
C MET A 36 8.93 7.68 7.03
N ASP A 37 9.81 7.91 7.98
CA ASP A 37 11.23 7.72 7.77
C ASP A 37 11.58 6.25 8.01
N LEU A 38 12.38 5.67 7.12
CA LEU A 38 12.76 4.26 7.23
C LEU A 38 13.95 4.03 8.15
N SER A 39 14.71 5.11 8.45
CA SER A 39 15.87 5.02 9.32
C SER A 39 16.02 6.31 10.13
N ASN A 40 16.41 6.16 11.41
CA ASN A 40 16.49 7.27 12.34
C ASN A 40 17.68 8.19 12.16
N SER A 41 18.77 7.74 11.55
CA SER A 41 20.03 8.45 11.77
C SER A 41 20.94 8.60 10.57
N VAL A 42 20.76 7.85 9.51
CA VAL A 42 21.78 7.84 8.46
C VAL A 42 21.22 7.88 7.05
N SER A 43 19.90 7.74 6.88
CA SER A 43 19.29 7.64 5.57
C SER A 43 18.18 8.66 5.40
N ASP A 44 18.15 9.30 4.25
CA ASP A 44 17.04 10.17 3.84
C ASP A 44 15.89 9.37 3.24
N GLU A 45 15.90 8.05 3.38
CA GLU A 45 14.86 7.20 2.82
C GLU A 45 13.53 7.41 3.54
N LYS A 46 12.51 7.64 2.75
CA LYS A 46 11.14 7.80 3.23
C LYS A 46 10.23 6.79 2.55
N ALA A 47 9.24 6.33 3.30
CA ALA A 47 8.15 5.53 2.76
C ALA A 47 6.91 6.38 2.70
N LEU A 48 6.25 6.37 1.54
CA LEU A 48 4.97 7.03 1.35
C LEU A 48 3.93 5.95 1.07
N ILE A 49 2.92 5.88 1.92
CA ILE A 49 1.88 4.86 1.83
C ILE A 49 0.60 5.52 1.36
N TYR A 50 0.06 5.02 0.26
CA TYR A 50 -1.17 5.53 -0.35
C TYR A 50 -2.30 4.55 -0.17
N VAL A 51 -3.51 5.09 -0.04
CA VAL A 51 -4.74 4.30 -0.12
C VAL A 51 -5.30 4.46 -1.53
N ALA A 52 -5.47 3.35 -2.21
CA ALA A 52 -6.05 3.32 -3.55
C ALA A 52 -7.52 2.90 -3.45
N LYS A 53 -8.40 3.66 -4.05
CA LYS A 53 -9.84 3.40 -4.03
C LYS A 53 -10.41 3.37 -5.44
N GLY A 54 -11.49 2.61 -5.61
CA GLY A 54 -12.10 2.42 -6.91
C GLY A 54 -11.22 1.55 -7.79
N LEU A 55 -10.96 0.33 -7.35
CA LEU A 55 -10.03 -0.56 -8.02
C LEU A 55 -10.63 -1.13 -9.31
N ASN A 56 -9.83 -1.14 -10.36
CA ASN A 56 -10.20 -1.69 -11.66
C ASN A 56 -9.13 -2.69 -12.08
N HIS A 57 -9.56 -3.81 -12.62
CA HIS A 57 -8.63 -4.81 -13.15
C HIS A 57 -8.15 -4.38 -14.53
N VAL A 58 -6.86 -4.55 -14.76
CA VAL A 58 -6.26 -4.34 -16.07
C VAL A 58 -5.61 -5.62 -16.54
N ILE A 59 -5.52 -5.77 -17.87
CA ILE A 59 -4.89 -6.94 -18.46
C ILE A 59 -3.38 -6.74 -18.38
N ASN A 60 -2.71 -7.62 -17.62
CA ASN A 60 -1.27 -7.60 -17.56
C ASN A 60 -0.66 -8.19 -18.83
N ASN A 61 0.58 -7.81 -19.08
CA ASN A 61 1.33 -8.35 -20.19
C ASN A 61 1.43 -9.89 -20.04
N PRO A 62 1.01 -10.68 -21.05
CA PRO A 62 1.05 -12.14 -20.94
C PRO A 62 2.47 -12.71 -20.77
N ASP A 63 3.49 -11.93 -21.06
CA ASP A 63 4.87 -12.34 -20.85
C ASP A 63 5.35 -12.15 -19.42
N ASP A 64 4.50 -11.58 -18.57
CA ASP A 64 4.83 -11.34 -17.16
C ASP A 64 4.71 -12.66 -16.42
N THR A 65 5.86 -13.23 -16.08
CA THR A 65 5.92 -14.54 -15.42
C THR A 65 5.91 -14.43 -13.90
N GLU A 66 5.88 -13.24 -13.35
CA GLU A 66 5.79 -13.04 -11.92
C GLU A 66 4.36 -13.26 -11.47
N VAL A 67 4.13 -14.41 -10.84
CA VAL A 67 2.83 -14.72 -10.24
C VAL A 67 2.89 -14.22 -8.80
N LEU A 68 2.36 -13.02 -8.58
CA LEU A 68 2.12 -12.56 -7.22
C LEU A 68 0.77 -13.10 -6.77
N ASP A 69 0.77 -13.77 -5.62
CA ASP A 69 -0.47 -14.21 -5.00
C ASP A 69 -1.19 -13.01 -4.42
N VAL A 70 -2.11 -12.45 -5.18
CA VAL A 70 -2.94 -11.34 -4.72
C VAL A 70 -4.18 -11.90 -4.06
N VAL A 71 -4.33 -11.61 -2.77
CA VAL A 71 -5.47 -12.09 -1.99
C VAL A 71 -6.32 -10.89 -1.58
N LYS A 72 -7.62 -10.99 -1.86
CA LYS A 72 -8.59 -9.97 -1.42
C LYS A 72 -9.18 -10.41 -0.09
N LYS A 73 -9.06 -9.56 0.92
CA LYS A 73 -9.59 -9.84 2.26
C LYS A 73 -10.37 -8.64 2.77
N PRO A 74 -11.42 -8.88 3.59
CA PRO A 74 -12.07 -7.77 4.30
C PRO A 74 -11.06 -7.02 5.17
N PHE A 75 -11.25 -5.71 5.32
CA PHE A 75 -10.33 -4.90 6.11
C PHE A 75 -10.27 -5.36 7.58
N SER A 76 -11.40 -5.77 8.14
CA SER A 76 -11.46 -6.29 9.51
C SER A 76 -10.58 -7.52 9.69
N GLU A 77 -10.52 -8.39 8.68
CA GLU A 77 -9.64 -9.57 8.70
C GLU A 77 -8.17 -9.17 8.67
N VAL A 78 -7.83 -8.21 7.81
CA VAL A 78 -6.45 -7.72 7.69
C VAL A 78 -6.00 -7.06 8.99
N LEU A 79 -6.88 -6.26 9.62
CA LEU A 79 -6.59 -5.65 10.90
C LEU A 79 -6.35 -6.70 11.99
N ARG A 80 -7.18 -7.75 12.01
CA ARG A 80 -7.00 -8.86 12.94
C ARG A 80 -5.62 -9.51 12.75
N MET A 81 -5.20 -9.71 11.51
CA MET A 81 -3.91 -10.30 11.21
C MET A 81 -2.75 -9.45 11.72
N VAL A 82 -2.88 -8.14 11.63
CA VAL A 82 -1.88 -7.22 12.20
C VAL A 82 -1.84 -7.34 13.72
N MET A 83 -3.00 -7.33 14.34
CA MET A 83 -3.09 -7.38 15.81
C MET A 83 -2.59 -8.70 16.39
N LYS A 84 -2.70 -9.79 15.64
CA LYS A 84 -2.20 -11.11 16.07
C LYS A 84 -0.74 -11.36 15.70
N GLY A 85 -0.11 -10.43 14.99
CA GLY A 85 1.28 -10.60 14.56
C GLY A 85 1.48 -11.50 13.36
N GLU A 86 0.43 -11.76 12.60
CA GLU A 86 0.54 -12.53 11.35
C GLU A 86 1.08 -11.66 10.21
N ILE A 87 0.82 -10.35 10.26
CA ILE A 87 1.43 -9.38 9.36
C ILE A 87 2.45 -8.60 10.17
N THR A 88 3.71 -8.70 9.78
CA THR A 88 4.83 -8.14 10.56
C THR A 88 5.64 -7.10 9.81
N ASP A 89 5.40 -6.92 8.51
CA ASP A 89 6.08 -5.89 7.74
C ASP A 89 5.75 -4.51 8.26
N SER A 90 6.79 -3.71 8.56
CA SER A 90 6.62 -2.43 9.25
C SER A 90 5.72 -1.45 8.50
N MET A 91 5.87 -1.34 7.19
CA MET A 91 5.05 -0.43 6.39
C MET A 91 3.60 -0.88 6.36
N SER A 92 3.36 -2.18 6.23
CA SER A 92 2.01 -2.75 6.25
C SER A 92 1.35 -2.53 7.59
N VAL A 93 2.06 -2.80 8.68
CA VAL A 93 1.54 -2.63 10.04
C VAL A 93 1.16 -1.16 10.28
N ALA A 94 2.08 -0.24 9.98
CA ALA A 94 1.83 1.19 10.19
C ALA A 94 0.67 1.70 9.35
N GLY A 95 0.61 1.34 8.07
CA GLY A 95 -0.45 1.78 7.17
C GLY A 95 -1.81 1.25 7.58
N ILE A 96 -1.90 -0.03 7.89
CA ILE A 96 -3.16 -0.67 8.27
C ILE A 96 -3.68 -0.09 9.59
N LEU A 97 -2.82 0.11 10.58
CA LEU A 97 -3.23 0.68 11.86
C LEU A 97 -3.69 2.13 11.70
N LYS A 98 -2.99 2.92 10.92
CA LYS A 98 -3.42 4.31 10.68
C LYS A 98 -4.75 4.37 9.94
N LEU A 99 -4.95 3.53 8.96
CA LEU A 99 -6.21 3.48 8.23
C LEU A 99 -7.36 3.07 9.16
N ALA A 100 -7.12 2.09 10.03
CA ALA A 100 -8.12 1.66 11.01
C ALA A 100 -8.52 2.81 11.93
N TYR A 101 -7.55 3.56 12.41
CA TYR A 101 -7.80 4.70 13.28
C TYR A 101 -8.62 5.78 12.58
N LYS A 102 -8.28 6.10 11.34
CA LYS A 102 -9.02 7.09 10.56
C LYS A 102 -10.46 6.66 10.29
N ARG A 103 -10.66 5.39 9.98
CA ARG A 103 -12.01 4.85 9.76
C ARG A 103 -12.85 4.91 11.03
N ASP A 104 -12.25 4.62 12.16
CA ASP A 104 -12.92 4.67 13.45
C ASP A 104 -13.37 6.08 13.83
N ILE A 105 -12.50 7.07 13.61
CA ILE A 105 -12.84 8.48 13.85
C ILE A 105 -14.01 8.91 12.99
N ILE A 106 -14.01 8.56 11.71
CA ILE A 106 -15.09 8.90 10.78
C ILE A 106 -16.39 8.25 11.23
N LYS A 107 -16.31 7.00 11.69
CA LYS A 107 -17.47 6.22 12.09
C LYS A 107 -18.15 6.74 13.36
N ASN A 108 -17.35 7.34 14.24
CA ASN A 108 -17.83 7.80 15.55
C ASN A 108 -18.17 9.29 15.61
N LYS A 109 -18.18 9.95 14.47
CA LYS A 109 -18.57 11.36 14.39
C LYS A 109 -20.07 11.53 14.20
#